data_c00dc7908bf7ee9312ac9ffc5284c09b
#
_entry.id   c00dc7908bf7ee9312ac9ffc5284c09b
#
_cell.length_a   1.000
_cell.length_b   1.000
_cell.length_c   1.000
_cell.angle_alpha   90.00
_cell.angle_beta   90.00
_cell.angle_gamma   90.00
#
_symmetry.space_group_name_H-M   'P 1'
#
loop_
_entity.id
_entity.type
_entity.pdbx_description
1 polymer ?
#
loop_
_entity_poly.entity_id
_entity_poly.type
_entity_poly.pdbx_seq_one_letter_code
_entity_poly.pdbx_strand_id
1 'polypeptide(L)'
;LEKYSNISLHHRQLQDFGIKLMPLSVLSEKETGIHRDDHYMFILQQKGDFTLEVDFNTLDLKGAFLCFVAPGQIHRYVHQQDTEGWFLFVDTGAIPQHYREVLETYQWIRQSVEVNERDVVFDIPGILEKIDETDSLHTVSVKQSLVESVIGMMVSQIMKFQVSEQTSTGQKYTITRQFKKLVKENFKKIKQVQQYAQSLVITPLYLNEAIKEVTGYPASYWIQQEVLLEARRLLFYTKMSVKQIAVELGYDDPVYFSRFFKKGTGMTALQFRSHHKDLSHKDH
;
A
#
# COMPACT_ATOMS: atom_id res chain seq x y z
N LEU A 1 -0.54 -15.52 -7.64
CA LEU A 1 0.15 -14.69 -8.65
C LEU A 1 -0.43 -14.92 -10.05
N GLU A 2 -0.80 -16.14 -10.43
CA GLU A 2 -1.37 -16.46 -11.76
C GLU A 2 -2.76 -15.85 -12.02
N LYS A 3 -3.53 -15.48 -11.00
CA LYS A 3 -4.90 -14.97 -11.14
C LYS A 3 -4.98 -13.56 -11.74
N TYR A 4 -3.90 -12.80 -11.74
CA TYR A 4 -3.82 -11.44 -12.26
C TYR A 4 -2.86 -11.33 -13.46
N SER A 5 -2.82 -12.38 -14.29
CA SER A 5 -1.92 -12.49 -15.45
C SER A 5 -2.04 -11.35 -16.48
N ASN A 6 -3.14 -10.58 -16.44
CA ASN A 6 -3.36 -9.44 -17.33
C ASN A 6 -2.83 -8.09 -16.78
N ILE A 7 -2.29 -8.07 -15.55
CA ILE A 7 -1.66 -6.88 -15.01
C ILE A 7 -0.16 -7.06 -15.13
N SER A 8 0.49 -6.11 -15.78
CA SER A 8 1.94 -6.09 -15.88
C SER A 8 2.52 -6.11 -14.47
N LEU A 9 3.24 -7.18 -14.13
CA LEU A 9 4.14 -7.15 -12.99
C LEU A 9 5.42 -6.53 -13.51
N HIS A 10 5.71 -5.32 -13.09
CA HIS A 10 6.96 -4.70 -13.44
C HIS A 10 8.03 -5.26 -12.50
N HIS A 11 8.74 -6.26 -13.00
CA HIS A 11 10.07 -6.60 -12.49
C HIS A 11 11.03 -5.55 -13.04
N ARG A 12 11.06 -4.37 -12.47
CA ARG A 12 12.15 -3.47 -12.76
C ARG A 12 13.42 -4.15 -12.25
N GLN A 13 14.38 -4.40 -13.13
CA GLN A 13 15.74 -4.62 -12.68
C GLN A 13 16.15 -3.33 -11.96
N LEU A 14 15.95 -3.35 -10.64
CA LEU A 14 16.43 -2.29 -9.78
C LEU A 14 17.95 -2.33 -9.94
N GLN A 15 18.50 -1.24 -10.46
CA GLN A 15 19.95 -1.11 -10.62
C GLN A 15 20.57 -1.29 -9.23
N ASP A 16 21.79 -1.76 -9.20
CA ASP A 16 22.66 -1.85 -8.04
C ASP A 16 21.98 -2.00 -6.66
N PHE A 17 21.98 -3.25 -6.16
CA PHE A 17 21.54 -3.59 -4.80
C PHE A 17 20.06 -3.31 -4.46
N GLY A 18 19.20 -3.30 -5.47
CA GLY A 18 17.76 -3.19 -5.26
C GLY A 18 17.24 -1.79 -4.93
N ILE A 19 17.97 -0.74 -5.31
CA ILE A 19 17.58 0.67 -5.12
C ILE A 19 17.62 1.39 -6.46
N LYS A 20 16.58 2.20 -6.75
CA LYS A 20 16.54 3.10 -7.90
C LYS A 20 15.90 4.42 -7.53
N LEU A 21 16.60 5.52 -7.83
CA LEU A 21 16.09 6.89 -7.67
C LEU A 21 15.73 7.46 -9.04
N MET A 22 14.60 8.15 -9.14
CA MET A 22 14.17 8.84 -10.38
C MET A 22 13.44 10.13 -10.03
N PRO A 23 13.67 11.24 -10.75
CA PRO A 23 12.86 12.45 -10.60
C PRO A 23 11.38 12.20 -10.92
N LEU A 24 10.45 12.85 -10.22
CA LEU A 24 9.01 12.77 -10.50
C LEU A 24 8.69 13.26 -11.93
N SER A 25 9.47 14.21 -12.45
CA SER A 25 9.29 14.80 -13.78
C SER A 25 9.54 13.81 -14.95
N VAL A 26 10.13 12.66 -14.71
CA VAL A 26 10.53 11.68 -15.76
C VAL A 26 9.43 10.64 -16.06
N LEU A 27 8.25 10.77 -15.47
CA LEU A 27 7.14 9.86 -15.79
C LEU A 27 6.80 9.92 -17.29
N SER A 28 7.04 8.81 -17.99
CA SER A 28 6.66 8.67 -19.39
C SER A 28 5.18 8.22 -19.49
N GLU A 29 4.53 8.59 -20.60
CA GLU A 29 3.14 8.13 -20.90
C GLU A 29 3.00 6.60 -20.87
N LYS A 30 4.09 5.84 -21.12
CA LYS A 30 4.09 4.38 -21.04
C LYS A 30 4.03 3.83 -19.61
N GLU A 31 4.37 4.63 -18.62
CA GLU A 31 4.38 4.24 -17.20
C GLU A 31 3.07 4.63 -16.48
N THR A 32 2.16 5.32 -17.18
CA THR A 32 0.86 5.74 -16.60
C THR A 32 -0.17 4.61 -16.54
N GLY A 33 0.08 3.47 -17.18
CA GLY A 33 -0.80 2.31 -17.19
C GLY A 33 -0.95 1.68 -15.79
N ILE A 34 -2.05 0.92 -15.61
CA ILE A 34 -2.31 0.16 -14.39
C ILE A 34 -1.28 -0.96 -14.27
N HIS A 35 -0.53 -0.99 -13.18
CA HIS A 35 0.47 -2.01 -12.90
C HIS A 35 0.62 -2.31 -11.41
N ARG A 36 1.48 -3.24 -11.09
CA ARG A 36 1.91 -3.56 -9.71
C ARG A 36 3.39 -3.87 -9.73
N ASP A 37 4.05 -3.55 -8.64
CA ASP A 37 5.47 -3.82 -8.48
C ASP A 37 5.73 -4.93 -7.45
N ASP A 38 6.88 -5.57 -7.50
CA ASP A 38 7.35 -6.53 -6.49
C ASP A 38 8.23 -5.89 -5.41
N HIS A 39 8.42 -4.59 -5.49
CA HIS A 39 9.22 -3.75 -4.60
C HIS A 39 8.39 -2.61 -4.01
N TYR A 40 8.94 -1.89 -3.05
CA TYR A 40 8.35 -0.66 -2.53
C TYR A 40 8.65 0.51 -3.45
N MET A 41 7.66 1.38 -3.65
CA MET A 41 7.83 2.69 -4.25
C MET A 41 7.58 3.75 -3.16
N PHE A 42 8.54 4.63 -2.95
CA PHE A 42 8.40 5.82 -2.12
C PHE A 42 8.36 7.06 -3.02
N ILE A 43 7.42 7.95 -2.72
CA ILE A 43 7.25 9.23 -3.42
C ILE A 43 7.64 10.31 -2.42
N LEU A 44 8.66 11.09 -2.77
CA LEU A 44 9.13 12.25 -2.04
C LEU A 44 8.77 13.48 -2.87
N GLN A 45 7.53 13.96 -2.74
CA GLN A 45 7.07 15.15 -3.44
C GLN A 45 7.37 16.39 -2.60
N GLN A 46 8.14 17.31 -3.17
CA GLN A 46 8.49 18.56 -2.50
C GLN A 46 7.54 19.70 -2.88
N LYS A 47 7.03 19.71 -4.13
CA LYS A 47 6.06 20.70 -4.63
C LYS A 47 5.16 20.11 -5.71
N GLY A 48 4.09 20.87 -6.03
CA GLY A 48 3.16 20.57 -7.11
C GLY A 48 2.01 19.68 -6.69
N ASP A 49 1.26 19.23 -7.69
CA ASP A 49 0.09 18.39 -7.51
C ASP A 49 0.31 17.05 -8.21
N PHE A 50 0.21 15.97 -7.44
CA PHE A 50 0.37 14.61 -7.94
C PHE A 50 -0.75 13.73 -7.43
N THR A 51 -1.48 13.10 -8.33
CA THR A 51 -2.58 12.20 -8.00
C THR A 51 -2.23 10.79 -8.48
N LEU A 52 -2.31 9.84 -7.57
CA LEU A 52 -2.21 8.41 -7.91
C LEU A 52 -3.40 7.65 -7.34
N GLU A 53 -3.76 6.56 -8.01
CA GLU A 53 -4.74 5.60 -7.54
C GLU A 53 -4.01 4.35 -7.07
N VAL A 54 -4.26 3.93 -5.82
CA VAL A 54 -3.67 2.73 -5.22
C VAL A 54 -4.78 1.85 -4.70
N ASP A 55 -4.89 0.62 -5.22
CA ASP A 55 -5.94 -0.34 -4.84
C ASP A 55 -7.34 0.28 -4.84
N PHE A 56 -7.67 1.09 -5.88
CA PHE A 56 -8.93 1.81 -6.10
C PHE A 56 -9.19 2.97 -5.11
N ASN A 57 -8.19 3.41 -4.37
CA ASN A 57 -8.28 4.62 -3.55
C ASN A 57 -7.43 5.71 -4.20
N THR A 58 -8.00 6.89 -4.34
CA THR A 58 -7.28 8.05 -4.88
C THR A 58 -6.48 8.71 -3.77
N LEU A 59 -5.21 8.98 -4.04
CA LEU A 59 -4.30 9.73 -3.18
C LEU A 59 -3.96 11.04 -3.91
N ASP A 60 -4.47 12.15 -3.39
CA ASP A 60 -4.18 13.49 -3.90
C ASP A 60 -3.09 14.13 -3.04
N LEU A 61 -1.90 14.30 -3.62
CA LEU A 61 -0.74 14.88 -2.97
C LEU A 61 -0.57 16.31 -3.48
N LYS A 62 -0.89 17.32 -2.65
CA LYS A 62 -0.81 18.74 -2.99
C LYS A 62 0.23 19.44 -2.12
N GLY A 63 1.30 19.95 -2.73
CA GLY A 63 2.44 20.52 -2.01
C GLY A 63 3.45 19.46 -1.60
N ALA A 64 3.99 19.54 -0.37
CA ALA A 64 5.03 18.64 0.10
C ALA A 64 4.45 17.41 0.81
N PHE A 65 4.72 16.23 0.25
CA PHE A 65 4.22 14.95 0.75
C PHE A 65 5.27 13.84 0.68
N LEU A 66 5.21 12.94 1.64
CA LEU A 66 5.84 11.63 1.57
C LEU A 66 4.74 10.58 1.41
N CYS A 67 4.87 9.71 0.42
CA CYS A 67 3.92 8.64 0.15
C CYS A 67 4.65 7.33 -0.15
N PHE A 68 4.03 6.20 0.14
CA PHE A 68 4.58 4.90 -0.27
C PHE A 68 3.50 4.00 -0.87
N VAL A 69 3.94 3.13 -1.78
CA VAL A 69 3.15 2.02 -2.33
C VAL A 69 3.88 0.73 -2.00
N ALA A 70 3.17 -0.20 -1.36
CA ALA A 70 3.74 -1.48 -0.94
C ALA A 70 3.73 -2.50 -2.08
N PRO A 71 4.63 -3.51 -2.05
CA PRO A 71 4.68 -4.56 -3.05
C PRO A 71 3.32 -5.24 -3.26
N GLY A 72 2.96 -5.45 -4.52
CA GLY A 72 1.72 -6.08 -4.94
C GLY A 72 0.48 -5.18 -4.90
N GLN A 73 0.56 -3.94 -4.42
CA GLN A 73 -0.52 -2.98 -4.57
C GLN A 73 -0.63 -2.55 -6.03
N ILE A 74 -1.85 -2.54 -6.52
CA ILE A 74 -2.14 -2.14 -7.89
C ILE A 74 -2.27 -0.63 -7.91
N HIS A 75 -1.53 0.02 -8.78
CA HIS A 75 -1.54 1.48 -8.84
C HIS A 75 -1.43 2.01 -10.26
N ARG A 76 -1.82 3.26 -10.43
CA ARG A 76 -1.63 4.05 -11.65
C ARG A 76 -1.45 5.52 -11.31
N TYR A 77 -0.75 6.23 -12.18
CA TYR A 77 -0.64 7.67 -12.12
C TYR A 77 -1.84 8.31 -12.83
N VAL A 78 -2.51 9.25 -12.18
CA VAL A 78 -3.74 9.87 -12.69
C VAL A 78 -3.50 11.28 -13.18
N HIS A 79 -2.77 12.07 -12.41
CA HIS A 79 -2.51 13.48 -12.71
C HIS A 79 -1.15 13.90 -12.14
N GLN A 80 -0.49 14.81 -12.88
CA GLN A 80 0.75 15.44 -12.45
C GLN A 80 0.78 16.88 -12.97
N GLN A 81 1.03 17.84 -12.09
CA GLN A 81 1.19 19.23 -12.45
C GLN A 81 2.27 19.89 -11.58
N ASP A 82 3.27 20.50 -12.23
CA ASP A 82 4.35 21.29 -11.60
C ASP A 82 5.04 20.54 -10.44
N THR A 83 5.18 19.21 -10.54
CA THR A 83 5.74 18.38 -9.49
C THR A 83 7.25 18.42 -9.45
N GLU A 84 7.79 18.70 -8.25
CA GLU A 84 9.20 18.56 -7.92
C GLU A 84 9.37 17.45 -6.86
N GLY A 85 10.35 16.60 -7.04
CA GLY A 85 10.64 15.51 -6.11
C GLY A 85 11.13 14.24 -6.79
N TRP A 86 11.06 13.11 -6.09
CA TRP A 86 11.66 11.86 -6.52
C TRP A 86 10.76 10.65 -6.25
N PHE A 87 10.85 9.67 -7.15
CA PHE A 87 10.52 8.29 -6.85
C PHE A 87 11.77 7.58 -6.34
N LEU A 88 11.61 6.85 -5.24
CA LEU A 88 12.62 5.96 -4.70
C LEU A 88 12.05 4.54 -4.67
N PHE A 89 12.54 3.68 -5.55
CA PHE A 89 12.17 2.27 -5.61
C PHE A 89 13.17 1.46 -4.80
N VAL A 90 12.65 0.59 -3.93
CA VAL A 90 13.49 -0.17 -3.00
C VAL A 90 13.01 -1.61 -2.92
N ASP A 91 13.92 -2.56 -3.17
CA ASP A 91 13.64 -3.98 -2.98
C ASP A 91 13.22 -4.27 -1.53
N THR A 92 12.27 -5.17 -1.36
CA THR A 92 11.75 -5.53 -0.03
C THR A 92 12.85 -6.05 0.90
N GLY A 93 13.85 -6.76 0.36
CA GLY A 93 14.98 -7.27 1.12
C GLY A 93 15.95 -6.19 1.62
N ALA A 94 16.00 -5.04 0.93
CA ALA A 94 16.86 -3.91 1.32
C ALA A 94 16.27 -3.03 2.44
N ILE A 95 14.99 -3.23 2.81
CA ILE A 95 14.35 -2.47 3.88
C ILE A 95 14.43 -3.25 5.18
N PRO A 96 14.97 -2.67 6.27
CA PRO A 96 15.00 -3.29 7.59
C PRO A 96 13.62 -3.77 8.06
N GLN A 97 13.57 -4.92 8.70
CA GLN A 97 12.32 -5.57 9.09
C GLN A 97 11.42 -4.66 9.93
N HIS A 98 11.99 -3.92 10.88
CA HIS A 98 11.22 -3.03 11.77
C HIS A 98 10.49 -1.90 11.00
N TYR A 99 11.07 -1.36 9.92
CA TYR A 99 10.39 -0.39 9.06
C TYR A 99 9.32 -1.04 8.19
N ARG A 100 9.60 -2.23 7.61
CA ARG A 100 8.59 -2.96 6.84
C ARG A 100 7.34 -3.25 7.65
N GLU A 101 7.52 -3.65 8.90
CA GLU A 101 6.40 -3.90 9.82
C GLU A 101 5.51 -2.69 10.04
N VAL A 102 6.08 -1.49 10.11
CA VAL A 102 5.33 -0.24 10.18
C VAL A 102 4.61 0.01 8.85
N LEU A 103 5.33 0.00 7.73
CA LEU A 103 4.75 0.25 6.41
C LEU A 103 3.59 -0.72 6.10
N GLU A 104 3.75 -2.03 6.36
CA GLU A 104 2.70 -3.03 6.20
C GLU A 104 1.49 -2.78 7.09
N THR A 105 1.69 -2.21 8.28
CA THR A 105 0.59 -1.85 9.17
C THR A 105 -0.17 -0.65 8.65
N TYR A 106 0.55 0.37 8.15
CA TYR A 106 -0.03 1.65 7.77
C TYR A 106 -0.48 1.73 6.31
N GLN A 107 -0.09 0.80 5.43
CA GLN A 107 -0.51 0.78 4.02
C GLN A 107 -2.03 0.92 3.79
N TRP A 108 -2.86 0.55 4.79
CA TRP A 108 -4.31 0.62 4.74
C TRP A 108 -4.91 1.78 5.51
N ILE A 109 -4.10 2.44 6.32
CA ILE A 109 -4.55 3.51 7.21
C ILE A 109 -4.10 4.85 6.65
N ARG A 110 -2.84 4.92 6.28
CA ARG A 110 -2.19 6.17 5.87
C ARG A 110 -0.93 5.90 5.07
N GLN A 111 -1.06 5.89 3.75
CA GLN A 111 0.08 5.72 2.84
C GLN A 111 0.79 7.04 2.52
N SER A 112 0.20 8.18 2.87
CA SER A 112 0.78 9.49 2.62
C SER A 112 0.75 10.37 3.87
N VAL A 113 1.73 11.25 3.98
CA VAL A 113 1.84 12.23 5.06
C VAL A 113 2.34 13.55 4.50
N GLU A 114 1.64 14.63 4.88
CA GLU A 114 2.06 15.98 4.57
C GLU A 114 3.28 16.35 5.43
N VAL A 115 4.26 17.01 4.82
CA VAL A 115 5.49 17.47 5.47
C VAL A 115 5.78 18.92 5.07
N ASN A 116 6.81 19.51 5.65
CA ASN A 116 7.25 20.85 5.24
C ASN A 116 8.09 20.74 3.95
N GLU A 117 7.94 21.69 3.01
CA GLU A 117 8.75 21.76 1.77
C GLU A 117 10.27 21.84 2.06
N ARG A 118 10.65 22.27 3.25
CA ARG A 118 12.04 22.35 3.72
C ARG A 118 12.43 21.19 4.64
N ASP A 119 11.66 20.10 4.65
CA ASP A 119 12.02 18.94 5.43
C ASP A 119 13.33 18.36 4.90
N VAL A 120 14.22 18.00 5.82
CA VAL A 120 15.57 17.47 5.50
C VAL A 120 15.53 16.18 4.68
N VAL A 121 14.40 15.49 4.63
CA VAL A 121 14.24 14.28 3.81
C VAL A 121 14.47 14.59 2.33
N PHE A 122 14.18 15.81 1.86
CA PHE A 122 14.35 16.22 0.47
C PHE A 122 15.81 16.53 0.07
N ASP A 123 16.70 16.65 1.03
CA ASP A 123 18.14 16.84 0.76
C ASP A 123 18.82 15.53 0.37
N ILE A 124 18.33 14.40 0.89
CA ILE A 124 18.96 13.08 0.73
C ILE A 124 19.00 12.61 -0.74
N PRO A 125 17.92 12.72 -1.54
CA PRO A 125 17.94 12.36 -2.95
C PRO A 125 19.05 13.06 -3.74
N GLY A 126 19.23 14.37 -3.53
CA GLY A 126 20.30 15.13 -4.17
C GLY A 126 21.72 14.68 -3.74
N ILE A 127 21.87 14.11 -2.54
CA ILE A 127 23.12 13.49 -2.11
C ILE A 127 23.30 12.15 -2.81
N LEU A 128 22.25 11.33 -2.89
CA LEU A 128 22.27 10.03 -3.58
C LEU A 128 22.66 10.16 -5.05
N GLU A 129 22.17 11.19 -5.76
CA GLU A 129 22.53 11.45 -7.16
C GLU A 129 24.00 11.82 -7.34
N LYS A 130 24.62 12.45 -6.35
CA LYS A 130 26.03 12.88 -6.40
C LYS A 130 27.02 11.78 -6.00
N ILE A 131 26.54 10.71 -5.38
CA ILE A 131 27.42 9.58 -5.03
C ILE A 131 27.75 8.83 -6.29
N ASP A 132 29.01 8.92 -6.70
CA ASP A 132 29.54 8.27 -7.90
C ASP A 132 29.23 6.78 -7.92
N GLU A 133 28.89 6.26 -9.11
CA GLU A 133 28.60 4.82 -9.33
C GLU A 133 29.87 3.95 -9.32
N THR A 134 30.92 4.41 -8.66
CA THR A 134 32.10 3.57 -8.47
C THR A 134 31.72 2.38 -7.59
N ASP A 135 31.78 1.20 -8.17
CA ASP A 135 31.38 -0.11 -7.62
C ASP A 135 32.21 -0.55 -6.40
N SER A 136 32.39 0.31 -5.40
CA SER A 136 32.97 -0.13 -4.15
C SER A 136 31.85 -0.59 -3.19
N LEU A 137 32.09 -1.69 -2.48
CA LEU A 137 31.20 -2.17 -1.42
C LEU A 137 30.85 -1.06 -0.39
N HIS A 138 31.75 -0.11 -0.21
CA HIS A 138 31.54 1.02 0.70
C HIS A 138 30.52 2.03 0.16
N THR A 139 30.58 2.34 -1.14
CA THR A 139 29.61 3.24 -1.81
C THR A 139 28.20 2.67 -1.72
N VAL A 140 28.05 1.37 -1.92
CA VAL A 140 26.77 0.65 -1.78
C VAL A 140 26.23 0.78 -0.35
N SER A 141 27.06 0.52 0.65
CA SER A 141 26.65 0.63 2.06
C SER A 141 26.22 2.06 2.42
N VAL A 142 26.89 3.08 1.86
CA VAL A 142 26.50 4.49 2.05
C VAL A 142 25.14 4.77 1.42
N LYS A 143 24.92 4.35 0.16
CA LYS A 143 23.61 4.49 -0.52
C LYS A 143 22.50 3.82 0.28
N GLN A 144 22.73 2.58 0.76
CA GLN A 144 21.76 1.84 1.59
C GLN A 144 21.44 2.60 2.88
N SER A 145 22.44 3.12 3.58
CA SER A 145 22.22 3.90 4.82
C SER A 145 21.43 5.18 4.59
N LEU A 146 21.65 5.87 3.48
CA LEU A 146 20.89 7.07 3.11
C LEU A 146 19.43 6.72 2.78
N VAL A 147 19.20 5.65 2.02
CA VAL A 147 17.85 5.15 1.72
C VAL A 147 17.13 4.70 3.00
N GLU A 148 17.83 3.99 3.89
CA GLU A 148 17.30 3.62 5.20
C GLU A 148 16.91 4.86 6.01
N SER A 149 17.70 5.93 5.94
CA SER A 149 17.40 7.21 6.61
C SER A 149 16.12 7.85 6.05
N VAL A 150 15.92 7.87 4.73
CA VAL A 150 14.68 8.35 4.09
C VAL A 150 13.47 7.56 4.59
N ILE A 151 13.57 6.23 4.60
CA ILE A 151 12.49 5.36 5.06
C ILE A 151 12.20 5.59 6.55
N GLY A 152 13.24 5.70 7.37
CA GLY A 152 13.12 5.98 8.80
C GLY A 152 12.44 7.32 9.08
N MET A 153 12.79 8.37 8.32
CA MET A 153 12.14 9.68 8.43
C MET A 153 10.65 9.58 8.04
N MET A 154 10.31 8.91 6.93
CA MET A 154 8.92 8.71 6.53
C MET A 154 8.14 7.94 7.59
N VAL A 155 8.67 6.82 8.08
CA VAL A 155 8.05 6.03 9.14
C VAL A 155 7.84 6.88 10.40
N SER A 156 8.83 7.69 10.77
CA SER A 156 8.72 8.61 11.91
C SER A 156 7.58 9.61 11.73
N GLN A 157 7.42 10.20 10.54
CA GLN A 157 6.32 11.10 10.24
C GLN A 157 4.97 10.39 10.28
N ILE A 158 4.85 9.20 9.72
CA ILE A 158 3.64 8.38 9.77
C ILE A 158 3.24 8.09 11.23
N MET A 159 4.21 7.77 12.08
CA MET A 159 3.98 7.42 13.49
C MET A 159 3.63 8.63 14.38
N LYS A 160 4.09 9.85 14.05
CA LYS A 160 3.78 11.06 14.84
C LYS A 160 2.28 11.33 14.99
N PHE A 161 1.48 10.93 14.02
CA PHE A 161 0.02 11.09 14.12
C PHE A 161 -0.65 10.19 15.16
N GLN A 162 0.06 9.18 15.68
CA GLN A 162 -0.43 8.36 16.81
C GLN A 162 -0.14 8.96 18.17
N VAL A 163 0.89 9.79 18.27
CA VAL A 163 1.37 10.32 19.57
C VAL A 163 0.44 11.40 20.14
N SER A 164 -0.50 11.94 19.35
CA SER A 164 -1.52 12.86 19.88
C SER A 164 -2.61 12.14 20.72
N GLU A 165 -2.70 10.81 20.65
CA GLU A 165 -3.58 10.00 21.49
C GLU A 165 -2.79 8.87 22.17
N GLN A 166 -2.25 9.17 23.34
CA GLN A 166 -1.81 8.27 24.41
C GLN A 166 -1.05 6.98 24.03
N THR A 167 0.20 6.92 24.47
CA THR A 167 0.98 5.75 24.94
C THR A 167 0.26 4.39 24.92
N SER A 168 -0.17 3.87 23.79
CA SER A 168 -0.55 2.49 23.69
C SER A 168 0.69 1.62 23.57
N THR A 169 0.90 0.81 24.57
CA THR A 169 2.01 -0.14 24.76
C THR A 169 2.29 -0.91 23.46
N GLY A 170 3.57 -1.16 23.18
CA GLY A 170 4.04 -1.92 22.02
C GLY A 170 3.35 -3.29 21.81
N GLN A 171 2.67 -3.82 22.84
CA GLN A 171 1.89 -5.05 22.79
C GLN A 171 0.64 -4.94 21.87
N LYS A 172 -0.15 -3.87 21.97
CA LYS A 172 -1.35 -3.69 21.11
C LYS A 172 -0.96 -3.49 19.65
N TYR A 173 0.14 -2.79 19.40
CA TYR A 173 0.71 -2.66 18.07
C TYR A 173 1.14 -4.04 17.51
N THR A 174 1.83 -4.84 18.31
CA THR A 174 2.25 -6.20 17.92
C THR A 174 1.05 -7.09 17.60
N ILE A 175 0.00 -7.04 18.43
CA ILE A 175 -1.26 -7.78 18.20
C ILE A 175 -1.91 -7.33 16.90
N THR A 176 -1.99 -6.02 16.65
CA THR A 176 -2.60 -5.47 15.43
C THR A 176 -1.85 -5.93 14.18
N ARG A 177 -0.52 -5.94 14.21
CA ARG A 177 0.32 -6.45 13.13
C ARG A 177 0.10 -7.94 12.87
N GLN A 178 0.14 -8.75 13.92
CA GLN A 178 -0.10 -10.20 13.80
C GLN A 178 -1.51 -10.49 13.27
N PHE A 179 -2.51 -9.78 13.76
CA PHE A 179 -3.89 -9.87 13.26
C PHE A 179 -3.98 -9.55 11.76
N LYS A 180 -3.40 -8.44 11.31
CA LYS A 180 -3.43 -8.05 9.89
C LYS A 180 -2.74 -9.08 9.00
N LYS A 181 -1.62 -9.64 9.43
CA LYS A 181 -0.95 -10.74 8.74
C LYS A 181 -1.87 -11.95 8.62
N LEU A 182 -2.49 -12.38 9.73
CA LEU A 182 -3.42 -13.51 9.74
C LEU A 182 -4.65 -13.25 8.85
N VAL A 183 -5.18 -12.03 8.81
CA VAL A 183 -6.28 -11.65 7.92
C VAL A 183 -5.85 -11.82 6.48
N LYS A 184 -4.71 -11.25 6.06
CA LYS A 184 -4.19 -11.35 4.70
C LYS A 184 -4.01 -12.80 4.22
N GLU A 185 -3.60 -13.67 5.12
CA GLU A 185 -3.38 -15.10 4.82
C GLU A 185 -4.69 -15.91 4.80
N ASN A 186 -5.69 -15.54 5.60
CA ASN A 186 -6.83 -16.39 5.91
C ASN A 186 -8.21 -15.79 5.60
N PHE A 187 -8.32 -14.54 5.12
CA PHE A 187 -9.60 -13.86 4.92
C PHE A 187 -10.59 -14.59 4.02
N LYS A 188 -10.14 -15.48 3.13
CA LYS A 188 -11.01 -16.32 2.30
C LYS A 188 -11.73 -17.40 3.12
N LYS A 189 -11.07 -17.92 4.15
CA LYS A 189 -11.58 -19.02 5.00
C LYS A 189 -12.19 -18.52 6.30
N ILE A 190 -11.61 -17.48 6.89
CA ILE A 190 -11.97 -16.95 8.21
C ILE A 190 -12.60 -15.58 8.07
N LYS A 191 -13.85 -15.42 8.51
CA LYS A 191 -14.62 -14.18 8.45
C LYS A 191 -14.92 -13.58 9.84
N GLN A 192 -14.73 -14.36 10.90
CA GLN A 192 -15.15 -13.99 12.26
C GLN A 192 -13.96 -13.59 13.13
N VAL A 193 -14.09 -12.48 13.83
CA VAL A 193 -13.07 -11.95 14.76
C VAL A 193 -12.67 -12.96 15.82
N GLN A 194 -13.63 -13.79 16.28
CA GLN A 194 -13.39 -14.81 17.30
C GLN A 194 -12.31 -15.81 16.88
N GLN A 195 -12.30 -16.25 15.62
CA GLN A 195 -11.33 -17.24 15.13
C GLN A 195 -9.91 -16.64 15.07
N TYR A 196 -9.79 -15.36 14.71
CA TYR A 196 -8.51 -14.66 14.76
C TYR A 196 -8.01 -14.44 16.18
N ALA A 197 -8.92 -14.12 17.12
CA ALA A 197 -8.59 -13.98 18.53
C ALA A 197 -8.08 -15.32 19.11
N GLN A 198 -8.71 -16.44 18.76
CA GLN A 198 -8.23 -17.78 19.12
C GLN A 198 -6.84 -18.08 18.59
N SER A 199 -6.55 -17.72 17.33
CA SER A 199 -5.22 -17.92 16.73
C SER A 199 -4.14 -17.07 17.43
N LEU A 200 -4.51 -15.96 18.03
CA LEU A 200 -3.62 -15.08 18.78
C LEU A 200 -3.59 -15.38 20.29
N VAL A 201 -4.37 -16.37 20.74
CA VAL A 201 -4.48 -16.77 22.16
C VAL A 201 -4.92 -15.60 23.05
N ILE A 202 -5.88 -14.81 22.58
CA ILE A 202 -6.47 -13.68 23.31
C ILE A 202 -8.00 -13.67 23.18
N THR A 203 -8.67 -12.85 24.00
CA THR A 203 -10.13 -12.71 23.90
C THR A 203 -10.53 -11.85 22.70
N PRO A 204 -11.71 -12.11 22.07
CA PRO A 204 -12.21 -11.27 20.96
C PRO A 204 -12.40 -9.80 21.37
N LEU A 205 -12.77 -9.54 22.61
CA LEU A 205 -12.92 -8.19 23.16
C LEU A 205 -11.57 -7.46 23.16
N TYR A 206 -10.55 -8.08 23.75
CA TYR A 206 -9.20 -7.50 23.81
C TYR A 206 -8.59 -7.28 22.43
N LEU A 207 -8.76 -8.26 21.50
CA LEU A 207 -8.35 -8.10 20.11
C LEU A 207 -9.00 -6.87 19.47
N ASN A 208 -10.31 -6.72 19.63
CA ASN A 208 -11.05 -5.61 19.04
C ASN A 208 -10.64 -4.24 19.64
N GLU A 209 -10.44 -4.18 20.95
CA GLU A 209 -9.93 -2.98 21.63
C GLU A 209 -8.53 -2.60 21.17
N ALA A 210 -7.61 -3.58 21.11
CA ALA A 210 -6.24 -3.36 20.66
C ALA A 210 -6.19 -2.80 19.23
N ILE A 211 -6.95 -3.42 18.32
CA ILE A 211 -7.00 -2.98 16.92
C ILE A 211 -7.64 -1.61 16.78
N LYS A 212 -8.75 -1.36 17.48
CA LYS A 212 -9.46 -0.08 17.42
C LYS A 212 -8.59 1.06 17.97
N GLU A 213 -7.85 0.83 19.04
CA GLU A 213 -6.95 1.83 19.62
C GLU A 213 -5.79 2.16 18.67
N VAL A 214 -5.23 1.15 17.99
CA VAL A 214 -4.10 1.35 17.06
C VAL A 214 -4.55 1.93 15.72
N THR A 215 -5.76 1.57 15.24
CA THR A 215 -6.16 1.84 13.84
C THR A 215 -7.38 2.77 13.72
N GLY A 216 -8.06 3.07 14.81
CA GLY A 216 -9.34 3.79 14.80
C GLY A 216 -10.56 2.93 14.41
N TYR A 217 -10.34 1.71 13.88
CA TYR A 217 -11.40 0.85 13.34
C TYR A 217 -11.45 -0.52 14.03
N PRO A 218 -12.64 -1.13 14.16
CA PRO A 218 -12.78 -2.45 14.78
C PRO A 218 -12.16 -3.56 13.91
N ALA A 219 -11.82 -4.70 14.53
CA ALA A 219 -11.21 -5.85 13.83
C ALA A 219 -12.04 -6.34 12.63
N SER A 220 -13.37 -6.38 12.78
CA SER A 220 -14.29 -6.78 11.71
C SER A 220 -14.18 -5.90 10.46
N TYR A 221 -13.89 -4.61 10.63
CA TYR A 221 -13.68 -3.68 9.52
C TYR A 221 -12.51 -4.15 8.65
N TRP A 222 -11.39 -4.51 9.23
CA TRP A 222 -10.19 -4.93 8.50
C TRP A 222 -10.37 -6.25 7.75
N ILE A 223 -11.09 -7.21 8.34
CA ILE A 223 -11.45 -8.45 7.64
C ILE A 223 -12.32 -8.12 6.41
N GLN A 224 -13.30 -7.23 6.57
CA GLN A 224 -14.19 -6.82 5.48
C GLN A 224 -13.43 -6.07 4.38
N GLN A 225 -12.51 -5.17 4.72
CA GLN A 225 -11.72 -4.44 3.74
C GLN A 225 -10.85 -5.36 2.89
N GLU A 226 -10.22 -6.37 3.49
CA GLU A 226 -9.41 -7.34 2.73
C GLU A 226 -10.27 -8.14 1.74
N VAL A 227 -11.45 -8.58 2.17
CA VAL A 227 -12.42 -9.25 1.28
C VAL A 227 -12.87 -8.33 0.15
N LEU A 228 -13.22 -7.06 0.46
CA LEU A 228 -13.67 -6.09 -0.53
C LEU A 228 -12.57 -5.74 -1.54
N LEU A 229 -11.34 -5.60 -1.09
CA LEU A 229 -10.20 -5.35 -1.97
C LEU A 229 -10.00 -6.50 -2.95
N GLU A 230 -9.95 -7.72 -2.47
CA GLU A 230 -9.79 -8.88 -3.35
C GLU A 230 -11.00 -9.05 -4.29
N ALA A 231 -12.22 -8.78 -3.81
CA ALA A 231 -13.41 -8.77 -4.65
C ALA A 231 -13.30 -7.77 -5.80
N ARG A 232 -12.86 -6.54 -5.52
CA ARG A 232 -12.63 -5.51 -6.56
C ARG A 232 -11.57 -5.95 -7.56
N ARG A 233 -10.46 -6.53 -7.09
CA ARG A 233 -9.40 -7.08 -7.94
C ARG A 233 -9.93 -8.17 -8.87
N LEU A 234 -10.66 -9.14 -8.34
CA LEU A 234 -11.26 -10.21 -9.14
C LEU A 234 -12.29 -9.70 -10.15
N LEU A 235 -13.11 -8.72 -9.77
CA LEU A 235 -14.08 -8.08 -10.66
C LEU A 235 -13.41 -7.35 -11.81
N PHE A 236 -12.33 -6.65 -11.54
CA PHE A 236 -11.63 -5.82 -12.51
C PHE A 236 -10.72 -6.65 -13.43
N TYR A 237 -9.91 -7.53 -12.85
CA TYR A 237 -8.83 -8.21 -13.57
C TYR A 237 -9.18 -9.59 -14.10
N THR A 238 -10.38 -10.11 -13.82
CA THR A 238 -10.81 -11.43 -14.28
C THR A 238 -12.15 -11.39 -14.99
N LYS A 239 -12.43 -12.44 -15.78
CA LYS A 239 -13.74 -12.68 -16.38
C LYS A 239 -14.68 -13.50 -15.49
N MET A 240 -14.30 -13.77 -14.23
CA MET A 240 -15.11 -14.54 -13.29
C MET A 240 -16.48 -13.90 -13.08
N SER A 241 -17.53 -14.69 -13.08
CA SER A 241 -18.87 -14.22 -12.71
C SER A 241 -18.91 -13.83 -11.22
N VAL A 242 -19.87 -13.00 -10.82
CA VAL A 242 -20.06 -12.60 -9.41
C VAL A 242 -20.25 -13.83 -8.52
N LYS A 243 -20.92 -14.86 -9.01
CA LYS A 243 -21.11 -16.15 -8.31
C LYS A 243 -19.76 -16.85 -8.09
N GLN A 244 -18.91 -16.93 -9.10
CA GLN A 244 -17.57 -17.52 -8.97
C GLN A 244 -16.68 -16.74 -7.99
N ILE A 245 -16.76 -15.40 -8.04
CA ILE A 245 -16.03 -14.54 -7.10
C ILE A 245 -16.50 -14.78 -5.66
N ALA A 246 -17.81 -14.88 -5.43
CA ALA A 246 -18.34 -15.19 -4.11
C ALA A 246 -17.74 -16.50 -3.56
N VAL A 247 -17.78 -17.59 -4.34
CA VAL A 247 -17.22 -18.89 -3.97
C VAL A 247 -15.69 -18.79 -3.73
N GLU A 248 -14.97 -18.11 -4.62
CA GLU A 248 -13.50 -17.89 -4.50
C GLU A 248 -13.13 -17.17 -3.20
N LEU A 249 -13.99 -16.26 -2.75
CA LEU A 249 -13.82 -15.49 -1.52
C LEU A 249 -14.40 -16.20 -0.28
N GLY A 250 -14.85 -17.46 -0.41
CA GLY A 250 -15.35 -18.25 0.69
C GLY A 250 -16.77 -17.88 1.15
N TYR A 251 -17.63 -17.43 0.23
CA TYR A 251 -19.05 -17.22 0.48
C TYR A 251 -19.90 -18.33 -0.16
N ASP A 252 -20.65 -19.06 0.64
CA ASP A 252 -21.55 -20.10 0.17
C ASP A 252 -22.78 -19.50 -0.52
N ASP A 253 -23.24 -18.33 -0.08
CA ASP A 253 -24.37 -17.61 -0.66
C ASP A 253 -23.93 -16.40 -1.49
N PRO A 254 -24.01 -16.44 -2.83
CA PRO A 254 -23.70 -15.32 -3.72
C PRO A 254 -24.62 -14.10 -3.52
N VAL A 255 -25.85 -14.28 -3.01
CA VAL A 255 -26.78 -13.18 -2.74
C VAL A 255 -26.31 -12.41 -1.53
N TYR A 256 -25.88 -13.14 -0.48
CA TYR A 256 -25.27 -12.51 0.69
C TYR A 256 -24.00 -11.74 0.31
N PHE A 257 -23.10 -12.34 -0.48
CA PHE A 257 -21.92 -11.66 -1.00
C PHE A 257 -22.27 -10.38 -1.78
N SER A 258 -23.27 -10.42 -2.66
CA SER A 258 -23.67 -9.26 -3.45
C SER A 258 -24.17 -8.11 -2.58
N ARG A 259 -24.93 -8.42 -1.52
CA ARG A 259 -25.38 -7.41 -0.52
C ARG A 259 -24.19 -6.85 0.28
N PHE A 260 -23.29 -7.72 0.72
CA PHE A 260 -22.05 -7.34 1.40
C PHE A 260 -21.21 -6.38 0.54
N PHE A 261 -20.96 -6.74 -0.72
CA PHE A 261 -20.18 -5.93 -1.64
C PHE A 261 -20.84 -4.56 -1.86
N LYS A 262 -22.16 -4.52 -2.13
CA LYS A 262 -22.89 -3.25 -2.31
C LYS A 262 -22.84 -2.38 -1.06
N LYS A 263 -22.98 -2.96 0.14
CA LYS A 263 -22.88 -2.22 1.40
C LYS A 263 -21.49 -1.62 1.60
N GLY A 264 -20.44 -2.37 1.27
CA GLY A 264 -19.05 -1.94 1.48
C GLY A 264 -18.51 -0.96 0.42
N THR A 265 -19.08 -0.98 -0.81
CA THR A 265 -18.56 -0.17 -1.93
C THR A 265 -19.53 0.89 -2.44
N GLY A 266 -20.78 0.89 -1.97
CA GLY A 266 -21.85 1.78 -2.45
C GLY A 266 -22.48 1.36 -3.76
N MET A 267 -21.91 0.41 -4.51
CA MET A 267 -22.39 -0.04 -5.82
C MET A 267 -22.44 -1.56 -5.93
N THR A 268 -23.24 -2.07 -6.88
CA THR A 268 -23.27 -3.52 -7.13
C THR A 268 -21.97 -3.99 -7.81
N ALA A 269 -21.64 -5.27 -7.67
CA ALA A 269 -20.46 -5.87 -8.32
C ALA A 269 -20.49 -5.71 -9.85
N LEU A 270 -21.67 -5.78 -10.48
CA LEU A 270 -21.81 -5.57 -11.92
C LEU A 270 -21.61 -4.10 -12.30
N GLN A 271 -22.16 -3.15 -11.54
CA GLN A 271 -21.91 -1.72 -11.73
C GLN A 271 -20.43 -1.38 -11.57
N PHE A 272 -19.76 -1.94 -10.56
CA PHE A 272 -18.32 -1.77 -10.36
C PHE A 272 -17.53 -2.25 -11.58
N ARG A 273 -17.85 -3.44 -12.08
CA ARG A 273 -17.19 -4.01 -13.27
C ARG A 273 -17.40 -3.16 -14.53
N SER A 274 -18.62 -2.68 -14.78
CA SER A 274 -18.95 -1.85 -15.94
C SER A 274 -18.22 -0.52 -15.87
N HIS A 275 -18.31 0.18 -14.75
CA HIS A 275 -17.70 1.49 -14.56
C HIS A 275 -16.19 1.50 -14.80
N HIS A 276 -15.51 0.45 -14.35
CA HIS A 276 -14.05 0.35 -14.50
C HIS A 276 -13.60 -0.28 -15.84
N LYS A 277 -14.44 -1.01 -16.56
CA LYS A 277 -14.12 -1.47 -17.92
C LYS A 277 -14.09 -0.32 -18.93
N ASP A 278 -14.97 0.67 -18.78
CA ASP A 278 -14.99 1.84 -19.64
C ASP A 278 -13.75 2.73 -19.48
N LEU A 279 -13.09 2.66 -18.32
CA LEU A 279 -11.82 3.34 -18.08
C LEU A 279 -10.63 2.64 -18.78
N SER A 280 -10.64 1.31 -18.87
CA SER A 280 -9.56 0.54 -19.52
C SER A 280 -9.61 0.62 -21.08
N HIS A 281 -10.71 1.07 -21.68
CA HIS A 281 -10.86 1.25 -23.12
C HIS A 281 -10.60 2.69 -23.60
N LYS A 282 -10.38 3.65 -22.70
CA LYS A 282 -10.02 5.03 -23.06
C LYS A 282 -8.53 5.27 -23.20
N ASP A 283 -7.71 4.29 -22.82
CA ASP A 283 -6.23 4.34 -22.85
C ASP A 283 -5.63 3.55 -24.02
N HIS A 284 -6.40 3.39 -25.14
CA HIS A 284 -5.94 2.83 -26.42
C HIS A 284 -6.15 3.79 -27.57
#